data_fde73c456130083abde7c7a43365235b
#
_entry.id   fde73c456130083abde7c7a43365235b
#
_cell.length_a   1.000
_cell.length_b   1.000
_cell.length_c   1.000
_cell.angle_alpha   90.00
_cell.angle_beta   90.00
_cell.angle_gamma   90.00
#
_symmetry.space_group_name_H-M   'P 1'
#
loop_
_entity.id
_entity.type
_entity.pdbx_description
1 polymer ?
#
loop_
_entity_poly.entity_id
_entity_poly.type
_entity_poly.pdbx_seq_one_letter_code
_entity_poly.pdbx_strand_id
1 'polypeptide(L)'
;TYLYGEMFSENILTSYRIYGDRKSLLTPLIILHGGPSGGFDYLLNYRRLADDGRMVIFYDQYGCGRSTHFPHADASFWTIARYLRQLTQLIHHLGIGHGYSILGHSWGGMLAAEHACLQPAGLRGTILASSPASIALWQQEATRLFNALTPMSDDDIKNVIMPAVIYQNPPEQLVAYYARHVYTLAEEAVHVQRSNAQFAADPTGYHILWGTNELAANGKLADWDITPHLCQIRCPVLVLRGENDQATERVVSPLLSHISDCRAVTIPGSSHNPHEENIAPCLAAVSAFLRDLA
;
A
#
# COMPACT_ATOMS: atom_id res chain seq x y z
N THR A 1 -22.37 4.59 3.65
CA THR A 1 -22.79 4.51 2.23
C THR A 1 -21.58 4.84 1.36
N TYR A 2 -21.45 4.19 0.20
CA TYR A 2 -20.41 4.46 -0.79
C TYR A 2 -21.00 4.49 -2.20
N LEU A 3 -20.30 5.18 -3.10
CA LEU A 3 -20.56 5.13 -4.52
C LEU A 3 -19.57 4.12 -5.16
N TYR A 4 -20.08 3.17 -5.90
CA TYR A 4 -19.28 2.32 -6.79
C TYR A 4 -19.22 2.98 -8.16
N GLY A 5 -18.04 2.95 -8.81
CA GLY A 5 -17.84 3.50 -10.13
C GLY A 5 -16.85 2.68 -10.96
N GLU A 6 -16.92 2.91 -12.24
CA GLU A 6 -16.06 2.28 -13.24
C GLU A 6 -15.51 3.34 -14.19
N MET A 7 -14.23 3.21 -14.48
CA MET A 7 -13.56 4.02 -15.50
C MET A 7 -13.06 3.09 -16.61
N PHE A 8 -13.37 3.41 -17.84
CA PHE A 8 -12.83 2.73 -19.01
C PHE A 8 -11.80 3.63 -19.69
N SER A 9 -10.61 3.10 -19.91
CA SER A 9 -9.56 3.74 -20.68
C SER A 9 -8.87 2.69 -21.54
N GLU A 10 -8.78 2.94 -22.86
CA GLU A 10 -8.18 1.98 -23.81
C GLU A 10 -8.80 0.56 -23.71
N ASN A 11 -10.11 0.47 -23.48
CA ASN A 11 -10.88 -0.77 -23.22
C ASN A 11 -10.47 -1.54 -21.95
N ILE A 12 -9.77 -0.89 -21.03
CA ILE A 12 -9.39 -1.45 -19.74
C ILE A 12 -10.26 -0.84 -18.65
N LEU A 13 -10.92 -1.70 -17.87
CA LEU A 13 -11.74 -1.30 -16.74
C LEU A 13 -10.87 -1.03 -15.51
N THR A 14 -11.08 0.11 -14.86
CA THR A 14 -10.64 0.41 -13.49
C THR A 14 -11.86 0.54 -12.60
N SER A 15 -12.00 -0.31 -11.61
CA SER A 15 -13.04 -0.28 -10.59
C SER A 15 -12.61 0.61 -9.43
N TYR A 16 -13.53 1.45 -8.92
CA TYR A 16 -13.26 2.30 -7.76
C TYR A 16 -14.48 2.45 -6.85
N ARG A 17 -14.22 2.87 -5.61
CA ARG A 17 -15.25 3.27 -4.62
C ARG A 17 -14.93 4.61 -4.05
N ILE A 18 -15.99 5.40 -3.80
CA ILE A 18 -15.91 6.70 -3.15
C ILE A 18 -16.74 6.67 -1.89
N TYR A 19 -16.14 7.08 -0.78
CA TYR A 19 -16.77 7.37 0.49
C TYR A 19 -16.73 8.88 0.74
N GLY A 20 -17.66 9.41 1.54
CA GLY A 20 -17.76 10.84 1.84
C GLY A 20 -18.57 11.63 0.82
N ASP A 21 -18.43 12.95 0.84
CA ASP A 21 -19.19 13.85 -0.02
C ASP A 21 -18.36 14.29 -1.23
N ARG A 22 -18.86 14.02 -2.42
CA ARG A 22 -18.22 14.44 -3.70
C ARG A 22 -18.22 15.97 -3.89
N LYS A 23 -19.05 16.69 -3.14
CA LYS A 23 -19.12 18.16 -3.16
C LYS A 23 -18.31 18.78 -2.03
N SER A 24 -17.62 17.97 -1.23
CA SER A 24 -16.76 18.46 -0.14
C SER A 24 -15.71 19.42 -0.68
N LEU A 25 -15.45 20.48 0.09
CA LEU A 25 -14.34 21.40 -0.17
C LEU A 25 -13.00 20.88 0.37
N LEU A 26 -13.05 19.80 1.18
CA LEU A 26 -11.83 19.17 1.68
C LEU A 26 -11.10 18.44 0.53
N THR A 27 -9.79 18.53 0.56
CA THR A 27 -8.93 17.85 -0.43
C THR A 27 -9.23 16.35 -0.49
N PRO A 28 -9.63 15.78 -1.64
CA PRO A 28 -9.86 14.35 -1.79
C PRO A 28 -8.62 13.53 -1.44
N LEU A 29 -8.84 12.33 -0.90
CA LEU A 29 -7.79 11.35 -0.62
C LEU A 29 -7.94 10.13 -1.52
N ILE A 30 -6.89 9.78 -2.25
CA ILE A 30 -6.83 8.56 -3.06
C ILE A 30 -6.00 7.51 -2.30
N ILE A 31 -6.52 6.29 -2.18
CA ILE A 31 -5.88 5.17 -1.50
C ILE A 31 -5.31 4.20 -2.55
N LEU A 32 -4.00 4.01 -2.51
CA LEU A 32 -3.25 3.08 -3.36
C LEU A 32 -2.92 1.82 -2.55
N HIS A 33 -3.45 0.68 -2.98
CA HIS A 33 -3.21 -0.59 -2.30
C HIS A 33 -1.84 -1.18 -2.60
N GLY A 34 -1.42 -2.08 -1.72
CA GLY A 34 -0.19 -2.85 -1.80
C GLY A 34 -0.29 -4.14 -2.63
N GLY A 35 0.62 -5.01 -2.39
CA GLY A 35 0.87 -6.25 -3.11
C GLY A 35 2.22 -6.16 -3.82
N PRO A 36 2.30 -5.92 -5.13
CA PRO A 36 1.25 -5.62 -6.14
C PRO A 36 0.09 -6.62 -6.17
N SER A 37 -1.04 -6.23 -6.76
CA SER A 37 -2.22 -7.08 -6.95
C SER A 37 -3.04 -7.43 -5.68
N GLY A 38 -2.83 -6.73 -4.55
CA GLY A 38 -3.59 -7.00 -3.32
C GLY A 38 -5.07 -6.62 -3.39
N GLY A 39 -5.48 -5.75 -4.31
CA GLY A 39 -6.79 -5.10 -4.29
C GLY A 39 -6.94 -4.15 -3.10
N PHE A 40 -7.97 -3.30 -3.10
CA PHE A 40 -8.08 -2.28 -2.05
C PHE A 40 -8.87 -2.73 -0.80
N ASP A 41 -9.59 -3.85 -0.83
CA ASP A 41 -10.54 -4.18 0.22
C ASP A 41 -9.88 -4.25 1.63
N TYR A 42 -8.64 -4.71 1.77
CA TYR A 42 -7.95 -4.75 3.06
C TYR A 42 -7.64 -3.36 3.66
N LEU A 43 -7.70 -2.30 2.87
CA LEU A 43 -7.49 -0.91 3.31
C LEU A 43 -8.80 -0.21 3.72
N LEU A 44 -9.93 -0.91 3.74
CA LEU A 44 -11.25 -0.29 3.93
C LEU A 44 -11.43 0.40 5.28
N ASN A 45 -10.58 0.19 6.28
CA ASN A 45 -10.62 0.96 7.52
C ASN A 45 -10.31 2.45 7.30
N TYR A 46 -9.54 2.79 6.25
CA TYR A 46 -9.32 4.20 5.86
C TYR A 46 -10.59 4.90 5.35
N ARG A 47 -11.71 4.19 5.05
CA ARG A 47 -13.00 4.81 4.72
C ARG A 47 -13.52 5.74 5.82
N ARG A 48 -13.11 5.50 7.08
CA ARG A 48 -13.47 6.33 8.24
C ARG A 48 -12.88 7.74 8.17
N LEU A 49 -11.87 7.97 7.33
CA LEU A 49 -11.38 9.31 7.01
C LEU A 49 -12.38 10.15 6.22
N ALA A 50 -13.47 9.56 5.76
CA ALA A 50 -14.59 10.24 5.12
C ALA A 50 -15.66 10.73 6.12
N ASP A 51 -15.50 10.45 7.43
CA ASP A 51 -16.48 10.83 8.44
C ASP A 51 -16.53 12.36 8.66
N ASP A 52 -15.49 13.08 8.26
CA ASP A 52 -15.46 14.55 8.22
C ASP A 52 -16.07 15.15 6.93
N GLY A 53 -16.61 14.32 6.05
CA GLY A 53 -17.15 14.71 4.74
C GLY A 53 -16.13 14.66 3.60
N ARG A 54 -14.85 14.40 3.86
CA ARG A 54 -13.80 14.26 2.83
C ARG A 54 -14.14 13.14 1.84
N MET A 55 -13.90 13.38 0.57
CA MET A 55 -13.97 12.32 -0.45
C MET A 55 -12.76 11.38 -0.32
N VAL A 56 -12.99 10.11 0.00
CA VAL A 56 -11.96 9.05 0.08
C VAL A 56 -12.22 8.05 -1.03
N ILE A 57 -11.21 7.86 -1.88
CA ILE A 57 -11.31 7.11 -3.13
C ILE A 57 -10.41 5.87 -3.02
N PHE A 58 -10.99 4.70 -3.21
CA PHE A 58 -10.29 3.44 -3.34
C PHE A 58 -10.42 2.94 -4.77
N TYR A 59 -9.39 2.36 -5.33
CA TYR A 59 -9.48 1.72 -6.65
C TYR A 59 -8.64 0.44 -6.70
N ASP A 60 -9.10 -0.51 -7.48
CA ASP A 60 -8.33 -1.70 -7.81
C ASP A 60 -7.37 -1.37 -8.96
N GLN A 61 -6.09 -1.60 -8.74
CA GLN A 61 -5.08 -1.41 -9.77
C GLN A 61 -5.22 -2.47 -10.87
N TYR A 62 -4.51 -2.32 -11.98
CA TYR A 62 -4.53 -3.28 -13.07
C TYR A 62 -4.14 -4.68 -12.58
N GLY A 63 -4.86 -5.69 -13.05
CA GLY A 63 -4.59 -7.09 -12.76
C GLY A 63 -5.06 -7.56 -11.39
N CYS A 64 -5.98 -6.85 -10.72
CA CYS A 64 -6.49 -7.30 -9.44
C CYS A 64 -7.91 -6.83 -9.14
N GLY A 65 -8.50 -7.43 -8.12
CA GLY A 65 -9.80 -7.04 -7.57
C GLY A 65 -10.91 -7.11 -8.60
N ARG A 66 -11.56 -5.96 -8.84
CA ARG A 66 -12.67 -5.80 -9.79
C ARG A 66 -12.25 -5.09 -11.07
N SER A 67 -11.00 -4.69 -11.18
CA SER A 67 -10.41 -4.12 -12.40
C SER A 67 -10.08 -5.22 -13.41
N THR A 68 -9.76 -4.84 -14.65
CA THR A 68 -9.40 -5.82 -15.67
C THR A 68 -8.17 -6.63 -15.26
N HIS A 69 -8.28 -7.95 -15.38
CA HIS A 69 -7.21 -8.92 -15.15
C HIS A 69 -6.43 -9.22 -16.42
N PHE A 70 -5.15 -9.56 -16.27
CA PHE A 70 -4.23 -9.81 -17.38
C PHE A 70 -3.40 -11.08 -17.14
N PRO A 71 -4.04 -12.25 -16.94
CA PRO A 71 -3.34 -13.49 -16.56
C PRO A 71 -2.37 -14.01 -17.62
N HIS A 72 -2.51 -13.54 -18.87
CA HIS A 72 -1.66 -13.95 -20.00
C HIS A 72 -0.80 -12.81 -20.55
N ALA A 73 -0.77 -11.65 -19.86
CA ALA A 73 0.04 -10.54 -20.33
C ALA A 73 1.54 -10.86 -20.19
N ASP A 74 2.28 -10.45 -21.18
CA ASP A 74 3.75 -10.52 -21.16
C ASP A 74 4.32 -9.68 -20.00
N ALA A 75 5.49 -10.06 -19.49
CA ALA A 75 6.14 -9.34 -18.41
C ALA A 75 6.41 -7.86 -18.73
N SER A 76 6.51 -7.49 -20.01
CA SER A 76 6.66 -6.10 -20.46
C SER A 76 5.42 -5.24 -20.18
N PHE A 77 4.24 -5.85 -20.02
CA PHE A 77 3.02 -5.16 -19.64
C PHE A 77 3.13 -4.54 -18.24
N TRP A 78 3.76 -5.23 -17.31
CA TRP A 78 3.80 -4.90 -15.90
C TRP A 78 4.93 -3.90 -15.61
N THR A 79 4.58 -2.59 -15.60
CA THR A 79 5.54 -1.51 -15.37
C THR A 79 4.96 -0.43 -14.46
N ILE A 80 5.80 0.21 -13.65
CA ILE A 80 5.41 1.38 -12.82
C ILE A 80 4.72 2.45 -13.66
N ALA A 81 5.26 2.75 -14.86
CA ALA A 81 4.69 3.75 -15.76
C ALA A 81 3.23 3.46 -16.14
N ARG A 82 2.84 2.18 -16.27
CA ARG A 82 1.45 1.80 -16.58
C ARG A 82 0.52 2.05 -15.41
N TYR A 83 0.96 1.74 -14.19
CA TYR A 83 0.19 2.03 -12.98
C TYR A 83 0.06 3.53 -12.70
N LEU A 84 1.12 4.31 -12.95
CA LEU A 84 1.07 5.78 -12.88
C LEU A 84 0.09 6.36 -13.90
N ARG A 85 0.04 5.80 -15.11
CA ARG A 85 -0.94 6.19 -16.14
C ARG A 85 -2.36 5.91 -15.66
N GLN A 86 -2.62 4.73 -15.08
CA GLN A 86 -3.94 4.39 -14.51
C GLN A 86 -4.36 5.40 -13.43
N LEU A 87 -3.47 5.71 -12.50
CA LEU A 87 -3.70 6.72 -11.45
C LEU A 87 -4.02 8.09 -12.06
N THR A 88 -3.24 8.55 -13.03
CA THR A 88 -3.46 9.85 -13.71
C THR A 88 -4.81 9.88 -14.42
N GLN A 89 -5.18 8.80 -15.11
CA GLN A 89 -6.47 8.67 -15.78
C GLN A 89 -7.63 8.71 -14.78
N LEU A 90 -7.50 8.05 -13.62
CA LEU A 90 -8.51 8.09 -12.55
C LEU A 90 -8.66 9.50 -11.97
N ILE A 91 -7.58 10.21 -11.69
CA ILE A 91 -7.59 11.60 -11.22
C ILE A 91 -8.32 12.50 -12.22
N HIS A 92 -8.04 12.34 -13.50
CA HIS A 92 -8.70 13.10 -14.58
C HIS A 92 -10.19 12.72 -14.70
N HIS A 93 -10.52 11.43 -14.69
CA HIS A 93 -11.90 10.91 -14.77
C HIS A 93 -12.79 11.46 -13.64
N LEU A 94 -12.23 11.57 -12.44
CA LEU A 94 -12.94 12.09 -11.25
C LEU A 94 -12.97 13.63 -11.19
N GLY A 95 -12.23 14.32 -12.08
CA GLY A 95 -12.19 15.78 -12.11
C GLY A 95 -11.47 16.43 -10.93
N ILE A 96 -10.60 15.70 -10.23
CA ILE A 96 -9.92 16.14 -9.00
C ILE A 96 -8.49 16.62 -9.21
N GLY A 97 -8.04 16.74 -10.45
CA GLY A 97 -6.66 17.12 -10.79
C GLY A 97 -6.21 18.49 -10.29
N HIS A 98 -7.14 19.33 -9.82
CA HIS A 98 -6.83 20.64 -9.24
C HIS A 98 -6.40 20.59 -7.77
N GLY A 99 -6.68 19.48 -7.05
CA GLY A 99 -6.31 19.29 -5.65
C GLY A 99 -6.68 17.90 -5.14
N TYR A 100 -5.68 17.12 -4.71
CA TYR A 100 -5.87 15.78 -4.12
C TYR A 100 -4.66 15.42 -3.27
N SER A 101 -4.84 14.48 -2.36
CA SER A 101 -3.77 13.82 -1.61
C SER A 101 -3.77 12.33 -1.89
N ILE A 102 -2.64 11.67 -1.65
CA ILE A 102 -2.48 10.23 -1.87
C ILE A 102 -2.02 9.57 -0.58
N LEU A 103 -2.62 8.42 -0.25
CA LEU A 103 -2.09 7.47 0.71
C LEU A 103 -1.76 6.17 -0.04
N GLY A 104 -0.50 5.77 -0.03
CA GLY A 104 -0.07 4.49 -0.57
C GLY A 104 0.44 3.57 0.53
N HIS A 105 -0.03 2.32 0.54
CA HIS A 105 0.42 1.29 1.47
C HIS A 105 1.35 0.30 0.76
N SER A 106 2.52 0.02 1.37
CA SER A 106 3.49 -0.96 0.84
C SER A 106 3.86 -0.64 -0.63
N TRP A 107 3.65 -1.54 -1.59
CA TRP A 107 3.76 -1.25 -3.03
C TRP A 107 3.02 0.02 -3.45
N GLY A 108 1.81 0.24 -2.91
CA GLY A 108 1.06 1.48 -3.17
C GLY A 108 1.81 2.73 -2.73
N GLY A 109 2.64 2.64 -1.67
CA GLY A 109 3.52 3.74 -1.25
C GLY A 109 4.70 3.94 -2.19
N MET A 110 5.28 2.87 -2.76
CA MET A 110 6.28 3.00 -3.83
C MET A 110 5.70 3.76 -5.03
N LEU A 111 4.49 3.39 -5.45
CA LEU A 111 3.77 4.04 -6.54
C LEU A 111 3.42 5.51 -6.21
N ALA A 112 3.04 5.81 -4.96
CA ALA A 112 2.77 7.16 -4.49
C ALA A 112 4.04 8.04 -4.49
N ALA A 113 5.20 7.49 -4.11
CA ALA A 113 6.48 8.18 -4.16
C ALA A 113 6.90 8.49 -5.60
N GLU A 114 6.75 7.52 -6.52
CA GLU A 114 6.99 7.72 -7.96
C GLU A 114 6.09 8.86 -8.52
N HIS A 115 4.80 8.83 -8.17
CA HIS A 115 3.87 9.88 -8.57
C HIS A 115 4.26 11.26 -8.02
N ALA A 116 4.67 11.33 -6.75
CA ALA A 116 5.10 12.58 -6.12
C ALA A 116 6.39 13.14 -6.73
N CYS A 117 7.31 12.29 -7.17
CA CYS A 117 8.52 12.71 -7.90
C CYS A 117 8.21 13.39 -9.24
N LEU A 118 7.06 13.08 -9.87
CA LEU A 118 6.60 13.76 -11.09
C LEU A 118 6.09 15.19 -10.82
N GLN A 119 5.93 15.59 -9.56
CA GLN A 119 5.50 16.92 -9.12
C GLN A 119 4.16 17.38 -9.77
N PRO A 120 3.10 16.57 -9.76
CA PRO A 120 1.84 17.00 -10.36
C PRO A 120 1.27 18.18 -9.57
N ALA A 121 0.85 19.24 -10.30
CA ALA A 121 0.46 20.52 -9.70
C ALA A 121 -0.70 20.43 -8.69
N GLY A 122 -1.57 19.42 -8.83
CA GLY A 122 -2.70 19.21 -7.91
C GLY A 122 -2.38 18.39 -6.67
N LEU A 123 -1.20 17.78 -6.55
CA LEU A 123 -0.85 16.95 -5.39
C LEU A 123 -0.56 17.85 -4.18
N ARG A 124 -1.36 17.69 -3.12
CA ARG A 124 -1.29 18.51 -1.89
C ARG A 124 -0.47 17.86 -0.78
N GLY A 125 -0.44 16.53 -0.74
CA GLY A 125 0.34 15.77 0.23
C GLY A 125 0.33 14.29 -0.08
N THR A 126 1.35 13.60 0.44
CA THR A 126 1.54 12.16 0.20
C THR A 126 1.76 11.43 1.53
N ILE A 127 1.09 10.31 1.72
CA ILE A 127 1.27 9.44 2.89
C ILE A 127 1.86 8.12 2.38
N LEU A 128 3.05 7.79 2.88
CA LEU A 128 3.79 6.58 2.57
C LEU A 128 3.66 5.64 3.76
N ALA A 129 2.69 4.72 3.70
CA ALA A 129 2.39 3.82 4.79
C ALA A 129 3.12 2.47 4.57
N SER A 130 3.97 2.08 5.52
CA SER A 130 4.67 0.78 5.51
C SER A 130 5.40 0.50 4.19
N SER A 131 6.10 1.51 3.64
CA SER A 131 6.65 1.47 2.28
C SER A 131 8.14 1.77 2.25
N PRO A 132 8.94 1.04 1.43
CA PRO A 132 10.38 1.29 1.27
C PRO A 132 10.68 2.44 0.30
N ALA A 133 11.95 2.90 0.34
CA ALA A 133 12.56 3.70 -0.73
C ALA A 133 13.43 2.85 -1.67
N SER A 134 13.84 1.66 -1.23
CA SER A 134 14.73 0.75 -1.97
C SER A 134 14.40 -0.69 -1.63
N ILE A 135 14.28 -1.53 -2.66
CA ILE A 135 14.04 -2.97 -2.47
C ILE A 135 15.29 -3.68 -1.93
N ALA A 136 16.47 -3.24 -2.31
CA ALA A 136 17.71 -3.78 -1.75
C ALA A 136 17.76 -3.59 -0.22
N LEU A 137 17.38 -2.41 0.27
CA LEU A 137 17.34 -2.12 1.71
C LEU A 137 16.22 -2.90 2.41
N TRP A 138 15.05 -3.02 1.76
CA TRP A 138 13.96 -3.87 2.23
C TRP A 138 14.42 -5.32 2.45
N GLN A 139 15.08 -5.91 1.46
CA GLN A 139 15.56 -7.29 1.52
C GLN A 139 16.61 -7.51 2.62
N GLN A 140 17.53 -6.55 2.78
CA GLN A 140 18.53 -6.61 3.86
C GLN A 140 17.85 -6.64 5.23
N GLU A 141 16.87 -5.77 5.47
CA GLU A 141 16.17 -5.71 6.74
C GLU A 141 15.23 -6.91 6.94
N ALA A 142 14.52 -7.33 5.92
CA ALA A 142 13.69 -8.54 5.98
C ALA A 142 14.53 -9.78 6.35
N THR A 143 15.71 -9.95 5.75
CA THR A 143 16.66 -11.02 6.08
C THR A 143 17.16 -10.89 7.52
N ARG A 144 17.49 -9.69 7.98
CA ARG A 144 17.94 -9.44 9.36
C ARG A 144 16.85 -9.81 10.35
N LEU A 145 15.60 -9.37 10.11
CA LEU A 145 14.45 -9.70 10.96
C LEU A 145 14.20 -11.19 10.98
N PHE A 146 14.22 -11.84 9.82
CA PHE A 146 14.02 -13.29 9.70
C PHE A 146 15.06 -14.08 10.50
N ASN A 147 16.34 -13.71 10.40
CA ASN A 147 17.43 -14.39 11.13
C ASN A 147 17.40 -14.11 12.64
N ALA A 148 16.74 -13.04 13.08
CA ALA A 148 16.60 -12.70 14.49
C ALA A 148 15.39 -13.38 15.16
N LEU A 149 14.56 -14.12 14.42
CA LEU A 149 13.36 -14.77 14.96
C LEU A 149 13.70 -15.92 15.91
N THR A 150 12.98 -15.96 17.02
CA THR A 150 12.92 -17.12 17.87
C THR A 150 11.82 -18.07 17.39
N PRO A 151 12.00 -19.39 17.49
CA PRO A 151 10.95 -20.36 17.15
C PRO A 151 9.63 -20.04 17.87
N MET A 152 8.52 -20.25 17.19
CA MET A 152 7.18 -20.20 17.76
C MET A 152 6.76 -21.59 18.25
N SER A 153 5.82 -21.66 19.19
CA SER A 153 5.20 -22.93 19.54
C SER A 153 4.27 -23.44 18.44
N ASP A 154 4.07 -24.75 18.36
CA ASP A 154 3.15 -25.36 17.37
C ASP A 154 1.73 -24.81 17.47
N ASP A 155 1.28 -24.43 18.67
CA ASP A 155 -0.05 -23.86 18.89
C ASP A 155 -0.14 -22.41 18.41
N ASP A 156 0.92 -21.63 18.54
CA ASP A 156 0.96 -20.26 17.99
C ASP A 156 1.00 -20.28 16.47
N ILE A 157 1.76 -21.20 15.87
CA ILE A 157 1.87 -21.35 14.40
C ILE A 157 0.52 -21.60 13.75
N LYS A 158 -0.35 -22.44 14.37
CA LYS A 158 -1.68 -22.78 13.82
C LYS A 158 -2.62 -21.58 13.71
N ASN A 159 -2.38 -20.52 14.47
CA ASN A 159 -3.21 -19.33 14.50
C ASN A 159 -2.69 -18.19 13.59
N VAL A 160 -1.58 -18.40 12.89
CA VAL A 160 -1.03 -17.37 12.00
C VAL A 160 -1.79 -17.32 10.70
N ILE A 161 -2.23 -16.12 10.35
CA ILE A 161 -2.93 -15.86 9.09
C ILE A 161 -1.91 -15.50 8.01
N MET A 162 -1.87 -16.32 6.96
CA MET A 162 -1.03 -16.10 5.79
C MET A 162 -1.84 -16.28 4.52
N PRO A 163 -1.61 -15.45 3.46
CA PRO A 163 -2.26 -15.66 2.18
C PRO A 163 -1.89 -17.04 1.59
N ALA A 164 -2.82 -17.98 1.60
CA ALA A 164 -2.59 -19.37 1.18
C ALA A 164 -2.08 -19.51 -0.25
N VAL A 165 -2.31 -18.51 -1.10
CA VAL A 165 -1.86 -18.49 -2.49
C VAL A 165 -0.36 -18.31 -2.64
N ILE A 166 0.28 -17.62 -1.67
CA ILE A 166 1.72 -17.39 -1.70
C ILE A 166 2.46 -18.54 -1.01
N TYR A 167 1.80 -19.18 -0.04
CA TYR A 167 2.44 -20.12 0.87
C TYR A 167 1.66 -21.43 0.95
N GLN A 168 2.00 -22.38 0.10
CA GLN A 168 1.62 -23.77 0.30
C GLN A 168 2.67 -24.42 1.22
N ASN A 169 2.26 -24.80 2.45
CA ASN A 169 3.14 -25.38 3.47
C ASN A 169 4.40 -24.53 3.76
N PRO A 170 4.25 -23.29 4.25
CA PRO A 170 5.38 -22.42 4.52
C PRO A 170 6.25 -23.01 5.64
N PRO A 171 7.58 -22.81 5.61
CA PRO A 171 8.45 -23.14 6.74
C PRO A 171 7.99 -22.38 8.01
N GLU A 172 8.06 -23.03 9.19
CA GLU A 172 7.67 -22.45 10.48
C GLU A 172 8.28 -21.07 10.73
N GLN A 173 9.54 -20.88 10.37
CA GLN A 173 10.22 -19.61 10.55
C GLN A 173 9.60 -18.50 9.68
N LEU A 174 9.09 -18.83 8.51
CA LEU A 174 8.37 -17.87 7.66
C LEU A 174 7.01 -17.51 8.27
N VAL A 175 6.32 -18.49 8.85
CA VAL A 175 5.08 -18.27 9.62
C VAL A 175 5.35 -17.31 10.79
N ALA A 176 6.43 -17.53 11.54
CA ALA A 176 6.84 -16.65 12.64
C ALA A 176 7.18 -15.23 12.15
N TYR A 177 7.81 -15.09 11.01
CA TYR A 177 8.08 -13.80 10.39
C TYR A 177 6.78 -13.05 10.09
N TYR A 178 5.84 -13.74 9.46
CA TYR A 178 4.54 -13.17 9.09
C TYR A 178 3.78 -12.67 10.34
N ALA A 179 3.68 -13.52 11.36
CA ALA A 179 2.98 -13.21 12.60
C ALA A 179 3.55 -12.00 13.35
N ARG A 180 4.84 -11.71 13.20
CA ARG A 180 5.48 -10.59 13.91
C ARG A 180 5.59 -9.32 13.10
N HIS A 181 5.81 -9.44 11.81
CA HIS A 181 6.24 -8.31 10.98
C HIS A 181 5.27 -7.94 9.85
N VAL A 182 4.28 -8.80 9.55
CA VAL A 182 3.34 -8.57 8.46
C VAL A 182 1.90 -8.43 8.95
N TYR A 183 1.39 -9.39 9.71
CA TYR A 183 0.02 -9.37 10.23
C TYR A 183 -0.06 -10.07 11.58
N THR A 184 -0.36 -9.33 12.65
CA THR A 184 -0.28 -9.81 14.03
C THR A 184 -1.62 -10.28 14.61
N LEU A 185 -2.74 -10.02 13.92
CA LEU A 185 -4.06 -10.40 14.40
C LEU A 185 -4.32 -11.90 14.17
N ALA A 186 -4.97 -12.54 15.14
CA ALA A 186 -5.37 -13.94 15.05
C ALA A 186 -6.63 -14.17 14.18
N GLU A 187 -7.37 -13.10 13.87
CA GLU A 187 -8.58 -13.17 13.05
C GLU A 187 -8.53 -12.11 11.97
N GLU A 188 -8.96 -12.48 10.76
CA GLU A 188 -9.13 -11.55 9.66
C GLU A 188 -10.53 -10.95 9.63
N ALA A 189 -10.63 -9.65 9.52
CA ALA A 189 -11.87 -8.99 9.17
C ALA A 189 -12.37 -9.43 7.78
N VAL A 190 -13.68 -9.44 7.57
CA VAL A 190 -14.31 -9.90 6.30
C VAL A 190 -13.75 -9.18 5.06
N HIS A 191 -13.39 -7.91 5.18
CA HIS A 191 -12.81 -7.15 4.07
C HIS A 191 -11.37 -7.58 3.76
N VAL A 192 -10.59 -8.01 4.77
CA VAL A 192 -9.25 -8.57 4.59
C VAL A 192 -9.35 -9.95 3.95
N GLN A 193 -10.25 -10.83 4.44
CA GLN A 193 -10.50 -12.14 3.83
C GLN A 193 -10.86 -12.01 2.34
N ARG A 194 -11.68 -11.01 1.99
CA ARG A 194 -12.07 -10.75 0.61
C ARG A 194 -10.89 -10.31 -0.25
N SER A 195 -10.02 -9.43 0.26
CA SER A 195 -8.79 -9.03 -0.42
C SER A 195 -7.87 -10.23 -0.67
N ASN A 196 -7.68 -11.08 0.34
CA ASN A 196 -6.87 -12.28 0.22
C ASN A 196 -7.45 -13.30 -0.79
N ALA A 197 -8.79 -13.45 -0.83
CA ALA A 197 -9.44 -14.30 -1.82
C ALA A 197 -9.29 -13.77 -3.26
N GLN A 198 -9.38 -12.45 -3.46
CA GLN A 198 -9.15 -11.81 -4.76
C GLN A 198 -7.70 -11.97 -5.20
N PHE A 199 -6.75 -11.78 -4.29
CA PHE A 199 -5.33 -11.98 -4.54
C PHE A 199 -5.02 -13.44 -4.91
N ALA A 200 -5.63 -14.39 -4.19
CA ALA A 200 -5.50 -15.82 -4.47
C ALA A 200 -6.03 -16.20 -5.86
N ALA A 201 -7.06 -15.51 -6.34
CA ALA A 201 -7.66 -15.79 -7.64
C ALA A 201 -6.77 -15.39 -8.81
N ASP A 202 -5.94 -14.33 -8.66
CA ASP A 202 -5.00 -13.89 -9.70
C ASP A 202 -3.77 -13.20 -9.10
N PRO A 203 -2.71 -13.92 -8.74
CA PRO A 203 -1.47 -13.36 -8.23
C PRO A 203 -0.47 -12.97 -9.34
N THR A 204 -0.87 -12.95 -10.61
CA THR A 204 0.03 -12.76 -11.77
C THR A 204 0.91 -11.52 -11.63
N GLY A 205 0.30 -10.37 -11.34
CA GLY A 205 1.04 -9.11 -11.18
C GLY A 205 2.02 -9.15 -10.01
N TYR A 206 1.66 -9.81 -8.91
CA TYR A 206 2.54 -9.98 -7.76
C TYR A 206 3.78 -10.80 -8.13
N HIS A 207 3.60 -11.97 -8.72
CA HIS A 207 4.73 -12.83 -9.07
C HIS A 207 5.68 -12.20 -10.09
N ILE A 208 5.16 -11.43 -11.04
CA ILE A 208 6.00 -10.78 -12.04
C ILE A 208 6.73 -9.55 -11.46
N LEU A 209 6.05 -8.72 -10.69
CA LEU A 209 6.61 -7.47 -10.18
C LEU A 209 7.44 -7.69 -8.92
N TRP A 210 6.86 -8.36 -7.90
CA TRP A 210 7.52 -8.55 -6.62
C TRP A 210 8.36 -9.83 -6.59
N GLY A 211 7.75 -10.98 -6.78
CA GLY A 211 8.41 -12.27 -6.74
C GLY A 211 7.60 -13.32 -6.01
N THR A 212 8.27 -14.19 -5.25
CA THR A 212 7.63 -15.38 -4.68
C THR A 212 6.98 -15.16 -3.30
N ASN A 213 7.52 -14.25 -2.50
CA ASN A 213 7.01 -13.95 -1.15
C ASN A 213 7.60 -12.65 -0.60
N GLU A 214 7.18 -12.20 0.57
CA GLU A 214 7.62 -10.96 1.22
C GLU A 214 9.15 -10.87 1.43
N LEU A 215 9.82 -12.00 1.65
CA LEU A 215 11.28 -12.06 1.84
C LEU A 215 12.06 -12.14 0.53
N ALA A 216 11.39 -12.50 -0.58
CA ALA A 216 12.02 -12.75 -1.87
C ALA A 216 11.46 -11.82 -2.95
N ALA A 217 11.77 -10.54 -2.86
CA ALA A 217 11.46 -9.55 -3.88
C ALA A 217 12.41 -9.69 -5.08
N ASN A 218 12.25 -10.79 -5.81
CA ASN A 218 13.10 -11.20 -6.94
C ASN A 218 12.42 -11.02 -8.31
N GLY A 219 11.30 -10.32 -8.37
CA GLY A 219 10.61 -9.93 -9.59
C GLY A 219 11.23 -8.70 -10.26
N LYS A 220 10.47 -8.05 -11.13
CA LYS A 220 10.92 -6.87 -11.89
C LYS A 220 11.29 -5.66 -11.01
N LEU A 221 10.79 -5.61 -9.78
CA LEU A 221 11.10 -4.56 -8.82
C LEU A 221 12.37 -4.83 -8.00
N ALA A 222 13.08 -5.93 -8.21
CA ALA A 222 14.24 -6.32 -7.41
C ALA A 222 15.31 -5.21 -7.30
N ASP A 223 15.54 -4.47 -8.38
CA ASP A 223 16.52 -3.39 -8.45
C ASP A 223 15.90 -1.98 -8.27
N TRP A 224 14.61 -1.91 -7.87
CA TRP A 224 13.95 -0.63 -7.71
C TRP A 224 14.53 0.16 -6.52
N ASP A 225 14.95 1.39 -6.81
CA ASP A 225 15.46 2.34 -5.84
C ASP A 225 15.08 3.76 -6.27
N ILE A 226 14.20 4.40 -5.49
CA ILE A 226 13.77 5.79 -5.74
C ILE A 226 14.60 6.81 -4.95
N THR A 227 15.49 6.36 -4.09
CA THR A 227 16.29 7.24 -3.22
C THR A 227 16.92 8.43 -3.94
N PRO A 228 17.53 8.27 -5.14
CA PRO A 228 18.14 9.40 -5.86
C PRO A 228 17.13 10.48 -6.30
N HIS A 229 15.84 10.14 -6.37
CA HIS A 229 14.78 11.03 -6.86
C HIS A 229 13.93 11.66 -5.75
N LEU A 230 14.06 11.20 -4.50
CA LEU A 230 13.23 11.66 -3.37
C LEU A 230 13.31 13.18 -3.13
N CYS A 231 14.47 13.80 -3.41
CA CYS A 231 14.63 15.25 -3.32
C CYS A 231 13.77 16.04 -4.31
N GLN A 232 13.16 15.39 -5.29
CA GLN A 232 12.23 16.02 -6.24
C GLN A 232 10.82 16.19 -5.65
N ILE A 233 10.48 15.46 -4.58
CA ILE A 233 9.16 15.56 -3.93
C ILE A 233 9.04 16.93 -3.26
N ARG A 234 7.99 17.70 -3.64
CA ARG A 234 7.76 19.06 -3.17
C ARG A 234 6.59 19.20 -2.21
N CYS A 235 5.63 18.27 -2.26
CA CYS A 235 4.52 18.28 -1.32
C CYS A 235 4.95 17.75 0.05
N PRO A 236 4.26 18.12 1.14
CA PRO A 236 4.44 17.50 2.44
C PRO A 236 4.25 15.98 2.38
N VAL A 237 5.06 15.24 3.14
CA VAL A 237 5.01 13.78 3.21
C VAL A 237 4.87 13.32 4.65
N LEU A 238 3.97 12.36 4.87
CA LEU A 238 3.90 11.58 6.10
C LEU A 238 4.40 10.16 5.83
N VAL A 239 5.45 9.73 6.52
CA VAL A 239 5.87 8.34 6.59
C VAL A 239 5.22 7.70 7.82
N LEU A 240 4.41 6.67 7.60
CA LEU A 240 3.69 5.96 8.66
C LEU A 240 4.08 4.48 8.61
N ARG A 241 4.38 3.88 9.76
CA ARG A 241 4.69 2.45 9.86
C ARG A 241 4.25 1.89 11.20
N GLY A 242 4.14 0.58 11.31
CA GLY A 242 3.99 -0.11 12.59
C GLY A 242 5.31 -0.20 13.36
N GLU A 243 5.22 -0.37 14.67
CA GLU A 243 6.40 -0.55 15.55
C GLU A 243 7.20 -1.81 15.17
N ASN A 244 6.49 -2.90 14.84
CA ASN A 244 7.06 -4.20 14.49
C ASN A 244 7.07 -4.47 12.97
N ASP A 245 6.89 -3.42 12.16
CA ASP A 245 6.79 -3.50 10.71
C ASP A 245 8.07 -4.03 10.07
N GLN A 246 7.93 -4.82 9.01
CA GLN A 246 9.05 -5.16 8.11
C GLN A 246 9.61 -3.93 7.40
N ALA A 247 8.80 -2.87 7.19
CA ALA A 247 9.28 -1.53 6.83
C ALA A 247 9.90 -0.85 8.06
N THR A 248 11.06 -1.35 8.50
CA THR A 248 11.75 -0.87 9.70
C THR A 248 12.16 0.61 9.60
N GLU A 249 12.58 1.20 10.71
CA GLU A 249 13.15 2.56 10.71
C GLU A 249 14.28 2.70 9.67
N ARG A 250 15.12 1.67 9.52
CA ARG A 250 16.18 1.66 8.53
C ARG A 250 15.66 1.66 7.10
N VAL A 251 14.59 0.91 6.83
CA VAL A 251 13.93 0.86 5.50
C VAL A 251 13.35 2.21 5.10
N VAL A 252 12.74 2.92 6.05
CA VAL A 252 12.11 4.22 5.78
C VAL A 252 13.06 5.42 5.91
N SER A 253 14.25 5.23 6.48
CA SER A 253 15.19 6.32 6.72
C SER A 253 15.58 7.14 5.48
N PRO A 254 15.71 6.57 4.27
CA PRO A 254 15.97 7.37 3.07
C PRO A 254 14.82 8.34 2.74
N LEU A 255 13.56 7.96 3.01
CA LEU A 255 12.42 8.86 2.83
C LEU A 255 12.55 10.09 3.73
N LEU A 256 12.92 9.88 5.00
CA LEU A 256 13.05 10.96 5.99
C LEU A 256 14.25 11.86 5.74
N SER A 257 15.33 11.33 5.18
CA SER A 257 16.58 12.08 4.99
C SER A 257 16.65 12.83 3.65
N HIS A 258 15.88 12.43 2.65
CA HIS A 258 15.96 13.00 1.30
C HIS A 258 14.73 13.83 0.89
N ILE A 259 13.59 13.68 1.60
CA ILE A 259 12.40 14.50 1.35
C ILE A 259 12.41 15.70 2.29
N SER A 260 12.34 16.91 1.74
CA SER A 260 12.55 18.15 2.50
C SER A 260 11.46 18.44 3.55
N ASP A 261 10.21 18.13 3.26
CA ASP A 261 9.07 18.26 4.18
C ASP A 261 8.50 16.87 4.47
N CYS A 262 9.14 16.17 5.39
CA CYS A 262 8.80 14.79 5.72
C CYS A 262 8.65 14.60 7.23
N ARG A 263 7.53 13.99 7.65
CA ARG A 263 7.25 13.62 9.05
C ARG A 263 7.13 12.12 9.16
N ALA A 264 7.52 11.56 10.32
CA ALA A 264 7.39 10.14 10.62
C ALA A 264 6.44 9.92 11.80
N VAL A 265 5.59 8.89 11.68
CA VAL A 265 4.77 8.38 12.78
C VAL A 265 4.91 6.86 12.83
N THR A 266 5.25 6.34 14.01
CA THR A 266 5.25 4.91 14.29
C THR A 266 4.02 4.56 15.12
N ILE A 267 3.24 3.58 14.66
CA ILE A 267 2.01 3.13 15.33
C ILE A 267 2.37 2.00 16.31
N PRO A 268 2.16 2.20 17.61
CA PRO A 268 2.58 1.22 18.62
C PRO A 268 1.81 -0.09 18.49
N GLY A 269 2.47 -1.20 18.82
CA GLY A 269 1.88 -2.55 18.89
C GLY A 269 1.37 -3.08 17.56
N SER A 270 1.75 -2.48 16.43
CA SER A 270 1.34 -2.92 15.10
C SER A 270 2.54 -3.31 14.23
N SER A 271 2.26 -4.05 13.16
CA SER A 271 3.23 -4.45 12.16
C SER A 271 2.96 -3.80 10.81
N HIS A 272 3.03 -4.54 9.71
CA HIS A 272 2.89 -4.00 8.35
C HIS A 272 1.49 -3.47 8.02
N ASN A 273 0.47 -3.81 8.82
CA ASN A 273 -0.92 -3.40 8.59
C ASN A 273 -1.49 -2.56 9.75
N PRO A 274 -0.89 -1.40 10.12
CA PRO A 274 -1.32 -0.62 11.28
C PRO A 274 -2.77 -0.14 11.19
N HIS A 275 -3.32 -0.01 9.99
CA HIS A 275 -4.73 0.35 9.72
C HIS A 275 -5.72 -0.77 10.10
N GLU A 276 -5.26 -2.00 10.31
CA GLU A 276 -6.03 -3.13 10.82
C GLU A 276 -5.69 -3.43 12.29
N GLU A 277 -4.42 -3.39 12.63
CA GLU A 277 -3.88 -3.87 13.90
C GLU A 277 -4.03 -2.86 15.03
N ASN A 278 -3.92 -1.57 14.73
CA ASN A 278 -4.14 -0.49 15.70
C ASN A 278 -4.80 0.73 15.02
N ILE A 279 -6.08 0.57 14.72
CA ILE A 279 -6.85 1.45 13.83
C ILE A 279 -6.90 2.90 14.33
N ALA A 280 -7.21 3.11 15.61
CA ALA A 280 -7.47 4.46 16.12
C ALA A 280 -6.26 5.40 16.01
N PRO A 281 -5.06 5.07 16.52
CA PRO A 281 -3.89 5.93 16.36
C PRO A 281 -3.44 6.05 14.88
N CYS A 282 -3.61 4.99 14.07
CA CYS A 282 -3.31 5.05 12.65
C CYS A 282 -4.17 6.11 11.94
N LEU A 283 -5.48 6.05 12.11
CA LEU A 283 -6.40 7.02 11.52
C LEU A 283 -6.19 8.43 12.07
N ALA A 284 -5.89 8.56 13.37
CA ALA A 284 -5.61 9.86 14.00
C ALA A 284 -4.39 10.54 13.39
N ALA A 285 -3.31 9.78 13.13
CA ALA A 285 -2.09 10.30 12.50
C ALA A 285 -2.36 10.79 11.08
N VAL A 286 -3.08 10.00 10.28
CA VAL A 286 -3.46 10.37 8.91
C VAL A 286 -4.38 11.58 8.90
N SER A 287 -5.42 11.62 9.77
CA SER A 287 -6.34 12.75 9.87
C SER A 287 -5.64 14.05 10.29
N ALA A 288 -4.68 13.98 11.23
CA ALA A 288 -3.90 15.13 11.64
C ALA A 288 -3.09 15.70 10.46
N PHE A 289 -2.39 14.83 9.73
CA PHE A 289 -1.63 15.24 8.55
C PHE A 289 -2.52 15.90 7.49
N LEU A 290 -3.67 15.29 7.18
CA LEU A 290 -4.60 15.82 6.16
C LEU A 290 -5.22 17.17 6.57
N ARG A 291 -5.41 17.44 7.86
CA ARG A 291 -5.87 18.75 8.35
C ARG A 291 -4.81 19.84 8.18
N ASP A 292 -3.54 19.49 8.33
CA ASP A 292 -2.44 20.44 8.16
C ASP A 292 -2.21 20.85 6.69
N LEU A 293 -2.80 20.11 5.73
CA LEU A 293 -2.76 20.42 4.30
C LEU A 293 -3.89 21.34 3.82
N ALA A 294 -4.90 21.60 4.68
CA ALA A 294 -6.12 22.34 4.33
C ALA A 294 -5.91 23.87 4.33
#